data_31c558e906fbcf8d087bd2df483df994
#
_entry.id   31c558e906fbcf8d087bd2df483df994
#
_cell.length_a   1.000
_cell.length_b   1.000
_cell.length_c   1.000
_cell.angle_alpha   90.00
_cell.angle_beta   90.00
_cell.angle_gamma   90.00
#
_symmetry.space_group_name_H-M   'P 1'
#
loop_
_entity.id
_entity.type
_entity.pdbx_description
1 polymer ?
#
loop_
_entity_poly.entity_id
_entity_poly.type
_entity_poly.pdbx_seq_one_letter_code
_entity_poly.pdbx_strand_id
1 'polypeptide(L)'
;MRYNDKSTRECYTESISKDGRAPLCGCESDMKVIIAADSFKGSCSAEEAVSAMERGVHKVFPDAQTVGIPVADGGEGTVDALVAATGGKKVCITAHDPLGRPISAEYGVLPDGTAVVETAAASGLPRLRPEERDALHATSCGTGELIRHALE
;
A
#
# COMPACT_ATOMS: atom_id res chain seq x y z
N MET A 1 3.61 -27.55 9.61
CA MET A 1 4.57 -27.48 10.72
C MET A 1 3.85 -26.80 11.88
N ARG A 2 3.48 -27.56 12.94
CA ARG A 2 2.74 -26.97 14.09
C ARG A 2 3.78 -26.46 15.07
N TYR A 3 3.87 -25.15 15.22
CA TYR A 3 4.64 -24.54 16.31
C TYR A 3 3.82 -24.71 17.59
N ASN A 4 4.22 -25.66 18.43
CA ASN A 4 3.59 -25.94 19.71
C ASN A 4 4.61 -25.56 20.81
N ASP A 5 4.77 -24.27 21.05
CA ASP A 5 5.54 -23.77 22.17
C ASP A 5 4.60 -23.46 23.33
N LYS A 6 4.70 -24.27 24.39
CA LYS A 6 3.92 -24.12 25.62
C LYS A 6 4.29 -22.84 26.40
N SER A 7 5.49 -22.26 26.16
CA SER A 7 5.94 -21.07 26.88
C SER A 7 5.16 -19.80 26.53
N THR A 8 4.60 -19.74 25.32
CA THR A 8 3.82 -18.58 24.86
C THR A 8 2.38 -18.55 25.39
N ARG A 9 1.87 -19.66 25.92
CA ARG A 9 0.50 -19.72 26.48
C ARG A 9 0.42 -19.29 27.96
N GLU A 10 1.48 -19.39 28.71
CA GLU A 10 1.47 -19.03 30.13
C GLU A 10 1.56 -17.51 30.38
N CYS A 11 2.10 -16.73 29.43
CA CYS A 11 2.12 -15.27 29.54
C CYS A 11 0.75 -14.59 29.34
N TYR A 12 -0.24 -15.29 28.76
CA TYR A 12 -1.54 -14.67 28.42
C TYR A 12 -2.61 -14.79 29.53
N THR A 13 -2.37 -15.56 30.60
CA THR A 13 -3.41 -15.87 31.59
C THR A 13 -3.22 -15.25 32.95
N GLU A 14 -2.13 -14.56 33.25
CA GLU A 14 -1.92 -13.93 34.56
C GLU A 14 -1.91 -12.38 34.45
N SER A 15 -2.96 -11.85 35.04
CA SER A 15 -3.13 -10.47 35.51
C SER A 15 -3.39 -9.37 34.47
N ILE A 16 -4.66 -9.23 34.12
CA ILE A 16 -5.16 -7.87 33.82
C ILE A 16 -5.14 -7.12 35.15
N SER A 17 -4.27 -6.12 35.28
CA SER A 17 -4.28 -5.23 36.43
C SER A 17 -5.62 -4.48 36.47
N LYS A 18 -6.05 -4.06 37.66
CA LYS A 18 -7.31 -3.32 37.86
C LYS A 18 -7.37 -2.01 37.04
N ASP A 19 -6.26 -1.60 36.45
CA ASP A 19 -6.11 -0.36 35.64
C ASP A 19 -6.18 -0.62 34.14
N GLY A 20 -6.52 -1.85 33.70
CA GLY A 20 -6.70 -2.20 32.29
C GLY A 20 -5.43 -2.24 31.45
N ARG A 21 -4.23 -2.23 32.07
CA ARG A 21 -2.95 -2.41 31.41
C ARG A 21 -2.50 -3.84 31.59
N ALA A 22 -2.25 -4.53 30.46
CA ALA A 22 -1.57 -5.82 30.51
C ALA A 22 -0.16 -5.61 31.10
N PRO A 23 0.32 -6.50 32.02
CA PRO A 23 1.69 -6.45 32.46
C PRO A 23 2.60 -6.72 31.26
N LEU A 24 3.49 -5.79 30.96
CA LEU A 24 4.53 -5.97 29.97
C LEU A 24 5.45 -7.08 30.50
N CYS A 25 5.38 -8.25 29.90
CA CYS A 25 6.32 -9.33 30.15
C CYS A 25 7.71 -8.81 29.78
N GLY A 26 8.70 -8.99 30.65
CA GLY A 26 10.06 -8.44 30.55
C GLY A 26 10.92 -8.97 29.38
N CYS A 27 10.32 -9.15 28.20
CA CYS A 27 10.97 -9.52 26.93
C CYS A 27 11.03 -8.31 25.97
N GLU A 28 11.14 -7.10 26.48
CA GLU A 28 10.98 -5.85 25.72
C GLU A 28 12.09 -5.55 24.72
N SER A 29 13.22 -6.24 24.74
CA SER A 29 14.37 -5.85 23.91
C SER A 29 14.44 -6.47 22.51
N ASP A 30 13.49 -7.34 22.13
CA ASP A 30 13.60 -8.08 20.85
C ASP A 30 12.25 -8.22 20.09
N MET A 31 11.28 -7.34 20.36
CA MET A 31 10.01 -7.37 19.64
C MET A 31 10.18 -6.77 18.25
N LYS A 32 9.96 -7.58 17.22
CA LYS A 32 9.89 -7.14 15.84
C LYS A 32 8.45 -7.21 15.31
N VAL A 33 7.93 -6.09 14.85
CA VAL A 33 6.58 -5.97 14.29
C VAL A 33 6.69 -5.68 12.80
N ILE A 34 6.13 -6.55 11.99
CA ILE A 34 6.01 -6.34 10.54
C ILE A 34 4.61 -5.80 10.27
N ILE A 35 4.55 -4.67 9.56
CA ILE A 35 3.31 -3.98 9.21
C ILE A 35 3.19 -4.00 7.69
N ALA A 36 2.27 -4.80 7.17
CA ALA A 36 1.98 -4.89 5.76
C ALA A 36 0.53 -4.44 5.53
N ALA A 37 0.35 -3.25 4.98
CA ALA A 37 -0.97 -2.68 4.77
C ALA A 37 -1.12 -2.18 3.35
N ASP A 38 -2.31 -2.38 2.79
CA ASP A 38 -2.76 -1.78 1.55
C ASP A 38 -3.38 -0.40 1.80
N SER A 39 -3.66 0.33 0.76
CA SER A 39 -4.36 1.63 0.80
C SER A 39 -5.79 1.48 1.31
N PHE A 40 -6.27 2.50 2.01
CA PHE A 40 -7.69 2.62 2.35
C PHE A 40 -8.35 3.52 1.30
N LYS A 41 -9.02 2.92 0.34
CA LYS A 41 -9.61 3.60 -0.84
C LYS A 41 -10.41 4.85 -0.44
N GLY A 42 -10.00 5.99 -1.01
CA GLY A 42 -10.63 7.28 -0.72
C GLY A 42 -10.28 7.90 0.65
N SER A 43 -9.33 7.30 1.40
CA SER A 43 -8.93 7.78 2.73
C SER A 43 -7.43 8.04 2.84
N CYS A 44 -6.59 7.01 2.72
CA CYS A 44 -5.14 7.18 2.81
C CYS A 44 -4.40 6.17 1.93
N SER A 45 -3.17 6.51 1.55
CA SER A 45 -2.26 5.62 0.82
C SER A 45 -1.76 4.47 1.69
N ALA A 46 -1.18 3.43 1.08
CA ALA A 46 -0.56 2.32 1.80
C ALA A 46 0.58 2.80 2.71
N GLU A 47 1.39 3.76 2.25
CA GLU A 47 2.48 4.35 3.02
C GLU A 47 1.98 5.13 4.24
N GLU A 48 0.93 5.93 4.06
CA GLU A 48 0.30 6.66 5.16
C GLU A 48 -0.31 5.71 6.19
N ALA A 49 -0.95 4.62 5.75
CA ALA A 49 -1.51 3.59 6.61
C ALA A 49 -0.42 2.89 7.42
N VAL A 50 0.64 2.41 6.77
CA VAL A 50 1.81 1.80 7.41
C VAL A 50 2.42 2.74 8.44
N SER A 51 2.69 3.98 8.06
CA SER A 51 3.28 4.99 8.95
C SER A 51 2.39 5.30 10.17
N ALA A 52 1.06 5.33 9.98
CA ALA A 52 0.13 5.51 11.10
C ALA A 52 0.15 4.31 12.06
N MET A 53 0.22 3.09 11.53
CA MET A 53 0.29 1.86 12.31
C MET A 53 1.62 1.79 13.10
N GLU A 54 2.76 2.15 12.49
CA GLU A 54 4.07 2.23 13.17
C GLU A 54 4.02 3.19 14.36
N ARG A 55 3.47 4.39 14.15
CA ARG A 55 3.27 5.34 15.27
C ARG A 55 2.38 4.76 16.36
N GLY A 56 1.37 3.95 16.00
CA GLY A 56 0.50 3.26 16.95
C GLY A 56 1.27 2.22 17.78
N VAL A 57 2.09 1.40 17.13
CA VAL A 57 2.95 0.40 17.79
C VAL A 57 3.90 1.07 18.77
N HIS A 58 4.63 2.10 18.34
CA HIS A 58 5.61 2.78 19.21
C HIS A 58 4.99 3.54 20.39
N LYS A 59 3.71 3.88 20.34
CA LYS A 59 3.00 4.43 21.52
C LYS A 59 2.82 3.41 22.64
N VAL A 60 2.70 2.14 22.30
CA VAL A 60 2.49 1.05 23.25
C VAL A 60 3.79 0.33 23.57
N PHE A 61 4.63 0.15 22.54
CA PHE A 61 5.92 -0.53 22.61
C PHE A 61 7.01 0.39 22.04
N PRO A 62 7.56 1.32 22.84
CA PRO A 62 8.51 2.33 22.35
C PRO A 62 9.79 1.74 21.74
N ASP A 63 10.24 0.61 22.28
CA ASP A 63 11.50 -0.05 21.89
C ASP A 63 11.31 -1.13 20.82
N ALA A 64 10.08 -1.34 20.31
CA ALA A 64 9.82 -2.33 19.28
C ALA A 64 10.49 -1.93 17.95
N GLN A 65 11.11 -2.92 17.30
CA GLN A 65 11.55 -2.75 15.91
C GLN A 65 10.35 -2.89 14.98
N THR A 66 10.04 -1.85 14.20
CA THR A 66 9.00 -1.93 13.18
C THR A 66 9.61 -2.08 11.78
N VAL A 67 8.93 -2.84 10.92
CA VAL A 67 9.22 -2.94 9.50
C VAL A 67 7.93 -2.69 8.75
N GLY A 68 7.82 -1.52 8.14
CA GLY A 68 6.70 -1.13 7.31
C GLY A 68 6.88 -1.61 5.87
N ILE A 69 5.87 -2.30 5.34
CA ILE A 69 5.85 -2.81 3.97
C ILE A 69 4.52 -2.36 3.34
N PRO A 70 4.50 -1.25 2.59
CA PRO A 70 3.34 -0.93 1.76
C PRO A 70 3.09 -2.06 0.77
N VAL A 71 1.87 -2.57 0.73
CA VAL A 71 1.46 -3.63 -0.21
C VAL A 71 0.36 -3.10 -1.11
N ALA A 72 0.17 -3.76 -2.26
CA ALA A 72 -0.89 -3.45 -3.19
C ALA A 72 -1.42 -4.75 -3.81
N ASP A 73 -2.70 -4.75 -4.18
CA ASP A 73 -3.42 -5.92 -4.70
C ASP A 73 -3.43 -6.00 -6.24
N GLY A 74 -2.64 -5.17 -6.90
CA GLY A 74 -2.64 -5.00 -8.36
C GLY A 74 -3.49 -3.80 -8.83
N GLY A 75 -4.15 -3.10 -7.90
CA GLY A 75 -4.90 -1.87 -8.15
C GLY A 75 -4.07 -0.61 -7.97
N GLU A 76 -4.74 0.44 -7.51
CA GLU A 76 -4.13 1.74 -7.23
C GLU A 76 -3.00 1.64 -6.20
N GLY A 77 -1.83 2.22 -6.52
CA GLY A 77 -0.63 2.21 -5.67
C GLY A 77 0.34 1.05 -5.95
N THR A 78 0.01 0.14 -6.86
CA THR A 78 0.90 -0.98 -7.23
C THR A 78 2.20 -0.48 -7.86
N VAL A 79 2.14 0.55 -8.72
CA VAL A 79 3.33 1.17 -9.33
C VAL A 79 4.22 1.76 -8.25
N ASP A 80 3.66 2.49 -7.30
CA ASP A 80 4.40 3.11 -6.21
C ASP A 80 5.09 2.07 -5.33
N ALA A 81 4.36 1.03 -4.94
CA ALA A 81 4.90 -0.06 -4.12
C ALA A 81 6.06 -0.80 -4.84
N LEU A 82 5.90 -1.14 -6.12
CA LEU A 82 6.93 -1.85 -6.87
C LEU A 82 8.15 -0.97 -7.16
N VAL A 83 7.95 0.28 -7.54
CA VAL A 83 9.04 1.24 -7.78
C VAL A 83 9.85 1.46 -6.49
N ALA A 84 9.18 1.65 -5.35
CA ALA A 84 9.83 1.81 -4.06
C ALA A 84 10.60 0.54 -3.63
N ALA A 85 10.02 -0.63 -3.81
CA ALA A 85 10.63 -1.91 -3.42
C ALA A 85 11.85 -2.29 -4.28
N THR A 86 11.88 -1.89 -5.56
CA THR A 86 12.91 -2.33 -6.51
C THR A 86 13.96 -1.26 -6.83
N GLY A 87 13.72 0.00 -6.42
CA GLY A 87 14.53 1.13 -6.83
C GLY A 87 14.31 1.54 -8.28
N GLY A 88 13.13 1.26 -8.82
CA GLY A 88 12.69 1.68 -10.15
C GLY A 88 12.46 3.19 -10.25
N LYS A 89 11.91 3.63 -11.37
CA LYS A 89 11.55 5.03 -11.61
C LYS A 89 10.14 5.15 -12.17
N LYS A 90 9.49 6.28 -11.91
CA LYS A 90 8.21 6.62 -12.56
C LYS A 90 8.45 7.44 -13.82
N VAL A 91 7.66 7.18 -14.84
CA VAL A 91 7.61 7.93 -16.09
C VAL A 91 6.24 8.56 -16.20
N CYS A 92 6.22 9.88 -16.39
CA CYS A 92 4.98 10.66 -16.50
C CYS A 92 4.77 11.05 -17.95
N ILE A 93 3.56 10.84 -18.46
CA ILE A 93 3.16 11.23 -19.82
C ILE A 93 1.81 11.93 -19.83
N THR A 94 1.49 12.57 -20.94
CA THR A 94 0.13 13.03 -21.21
C THR A 94 -0.64 11.86 -21.83
N ALA A 95 -1.73 11.46 -21.16
CA ALA A 95 -2.67 10.45 -21.63
C ALA A 95 -4.11 10.99 -21.51
N HIS A 96 -5.12 10.20 -21.87
CA HIS A 96 -6.51 10.62 -21.76
C HIS A 96 -7.22 9.89 -20.62
N ASP A 97 -8.12 10.60 -19.96
CA ASP A 97 -9.01 10.04 -18.95
C ASP A 97 -10.16 9.25 -19.61
N PRO A 98 -11.06 8.60 -18.85
CA PRO A 98 -12.18 7.85 -19.44
C PRO A 98 -13.14 8.66 -20.28
N LEU A 99 -13.15 9.98 -20.18
CA LEU A 99 -13.98 10.88 -20.99
C LEU A 99 -13.22 11.55 -22.14
N GLY A 100 -11.97 11.11 -22.39
CA GLY A 100 -11.13 11.65 -23.46
C GLY A 100 -10.49 13.00 -23.17
N ARG A 101 -10.44 13.42 -21.90
CA ARG A 101 -9.76 14.66 -21.49
C ARG A 101 -8.29 14.39 -21.25
N PRO A 102 -7.37 15.28 -21.68
CA PRO A 102 -5.93 15.10 -21.44
C PRO A 102 -5.62 15.22 -19.95
N ILE A 103 -4.86 14.26 -19.45
CA ILE A 103 -4.39 14.19 -18.06
C ILE A 103 -2.91 13.83 -18.00
N SER A 104 -2.26 14.14 -16.88
CA SER A 104 -0.98 13.57 -16.52
C SER A 104 -1.20 12.19 -15.90
N ALA A 105 -0.56 11.17 -16.47
CA ALA A 105 -0.62 9.81 -15.97
C ALA A 105 0.78 9.19 -15.92
N GLU A 106 1.00 8.28 -14.97
CA GLU A 106 2.31 7.71 -14.70
C GLU A 106 2.30 6.19 -14.85
N TYR A 107 3.46 5.63 -15.19
CA TYR A 107 3.75 4.21 -15.08
C TYR A 107 5.16 3.99 -14.52
N GLY A 108 5.44 2.80 -14.00
CA GLY A 108 6.73 2.44 -13.43
C GLY A 108 7.65 1.78 -14.45
N VAL A 109 8.96 2.01 -14.31
CA VAL A 109 10.01 1.23 -15.00
C VAL A 109 10.94 0.67 -13.94
N LEU A 110 11.01 -0.65 -13.85
CA LEU A 110 11.85 -1.35 -12.90
C LEU A 110 13.31 -1.41 -13.42
N PRO A 111 14.29 -1.70 -12.55
CA PRO A 111 15.71 -1.74 -12.95
C PRO A 111 16.05 -2.75 -14.05
N ASP A 112 15.26 -3.79 -14.20
CA ASP A 112 15.41 -4.81 -15.25
C ASP A 112 14.78 -4.40 -16.59
N GLY A 113 14.19 -3.20 -16.68
CA GLY A 113 13.47 -2.70 -17.85
C GLY A 113 12.00 -3.09 -17.91
N THR A 114 11.48 -3.82 -16.93
CA THR A 114 10.05 -4.15 -16.89
C THR A 114 9.21 -2.91 -16.68
N ALA A 115 8.23 -2.66 -17.54
CA ALA A 115 7.24 -1.61 -17.35
C ALA A 115 6.03 -2.12 -16.54
N VAL A 116 5.59 -1.33 -15.58
CA VAL A 116 4.42 -1.60 -14.73
C VAL A 116 3.39 -0.52 -14.97
N VAL A 117 2.24 -0.89 -15.50
CA VAL A 117 1.15 0.03 -15.83
C VAL A 117 -0.07 -0.29 -14.99
N GLU A 118 -0.56 0.69 -14.25
CA GLU A 118 -1.85 0.61 -13.57
C GLU A 118 -2.96 1.12 -14.48
N THR A 119 -4.01 0.33 -14.65
CA THR A 119 -5.22 0.80 -15.36
C THR A 119 -5.82 2.04 -14.68
N ALA A 120 -5.77 2.09 -13.35
CA ALA A 120 -6.31 3.20 -12.58
C ALA A 120 -5.58 4.54 -12.84
N ALA A 121 -4.32 4.51 -13.27
CA ALA A 121 -3.53 5.71 -13.53
C ALA A 121 -4.14 6.62 -14.61
N ALA A 122 -4.78 6.03 -15.63
CA ALA A 122 -5.47 6.78 -16.68
C ALA A 122 -6.98 6.51 -16.71
N SER A 123 -7.41 5.28 -16.43
CA SER A 123 -8.80 4.84 -16.66
C SER A 123 -9.57 4.53 -15.35
N GLY A 124 -9.00 4.92 -14.18
CA GLY A 124 -9.60 4.64 -12.88
C GLY A 124 -10.76 5.56 -12.52
N LEU A 125 -11.64 5.06 -11.64
CA LEU A 125 -12.76 5.83 -11.07
C LEU A 125 -12.34 7.14 -10.38
N PRO A 126 -11.15 7.27 -9.74
CA PRO A 126 -10.70 8.52 -9.17
C PRO A 126 -10.50 9.66 -10.17
N ARG A 127 -10.41 9.35 -11.46
CA ARG A 127 -10.31 10.33 -12.54
C ARG A 127 -11.65 11.00 -12.88
N LEU A 128 -12.76 10.45 -12.35
CA LEU A 128 -14.13 10.90 -12.64
C LEU A 128 -14.84 11.31 -11.35
N ARG A 129 -15.52 12.43 -11.40
CA ARG A 129 -16.49 12.79 -10.37
C ARG A 129 -17.64 11.79 -10.37
N PRO A 130 -18.34 11.55 -9.25
CA PRO A 130 -19.42 10.57 -9.17
C PRO A 130 -20.50 10.77 -10.25
N GLU A 131 -20.83 12.02 -10.58
CA GLU A 131 -21.81 12.41 -11.58
C GLU A 131 -21.35 12.24 -13.05
N GLU A 132 -20.05 12.06 -13.27
CA GLU A 132 -19.44 11.82 -14.58
C GLU A 132 -19.31 10.33 -14.93
N ARG A 133 -19.65 9.44 -14.00
CA ARG A 133 -19.48 8.00 -14.16
C ARG A 133 -20.54 7.42 -15.09
N ASP A 134 -20.15 7.18 -16.34
CA ASP A 134 -20.99 6.58 -17.38
C ASP A 134 -20.22 5.44 -18.05
N ALA A 135 -20.57 4.21 -17.69
CA ALA A 135 -19.91 3.01 -18.22
C ALA A 135 -20.15 2.79 -19.74
N LEU A 136 -21.17 3.42 -20.32
CA LEU A 136 -21.46 3.28 -21.75
C LEU A 136 -20.56 4.16 -22.62
N HIS A 137 -20.10 5.28 -22.10
CA HIS A 137 -19.29 6.25 -22.83
C HIS A 137 -17.83 6.33 -22.34
N ALA A 138 -17.52 5.66 -21.22
CA ALA A 138 -16.16 5.62 -20.71
C ALA A 138 -15.26 4.75 -21.59
N THR A 139 -13.99 5.18 -21.70
CA THR A 139 -12.96 4.45 -22.46
C THR A 139 -11.72 4.16 -21.62
N SER A 140 -11.00 3.09 -21.96
CA SER A 140 -9.68 2.77 -21.42
C SER A 140 -8.53 3.15 -22.36
N CYS A 141 -8.78 4.03 -23.33
CA CYS A 141 -7.80 4.46 -24.33
C CYS A 141 -6.52 4.99 -23.68
N GLY A 142 -6.63 5.78 -22.60
CA GLY A 142 -5.48 6.32 -21.89
C GLY A 142 -4.56 5.26 -21.29
N THR A 143 -5.12 4.14 -20.80
CA THR A 143 -4.30 2.98 -20.41
C THR A 143 -3.53 2.40 -21.58
N GLY A 144 -4.16 2.31 -22.76
CA GLY A 144 -3.50 1.90 -24.00
C GLY A 144 -2.38 2.84 -24.42
N GLU A 145 -2.53 4.16 -24.18
CA GLU A 145 -1.48 5.15 -24.43
C GLU A 145 -0.29 4.97 -23.51
N LEU A 146 -0.50 4.67 -22.23
CA LEU A 146 0.58 4.32 -21.28
C LEU A 146 1.35 3.08 -21.76
N ILE A 147 0.62 2.01 -22.14
CA ILE A 147 1.23 0.77 -22.65
C ILE A 147 2.03 1.05 -23.92
N ARG A 148 1.47 1.79 -24.88
CA ARG A 148 2.18 2.13 -26.12
C ARG A 148 3.49 2.87 -25.84
N HIS A 149 3.46 3.90 -25.00
CA HIS A 149 4.65 4.67 -24.65
C HIS A 149 5.70 3.82 -23.92
N ALA A 150 5.25 2.84 -23.11
CA ALA A 150 6.16 1.94 -22.42
C ALA A 150 6.86 0.94 -23.35
N LEU A 151 6.34 0.71 -24.55
CA LEU A 151 6.93 -0.16 -25.57
C LEU A 151 7.88 0.55 -26.55
N GLU A 152 7.86 1.88 -26.58
CA GLU A 152 8.76 2.76 -27.36
C GLU A 152 10.09 2.97 -26.63
#